data_7f2b1dc0a1c964e8bdde6650dffa17f5
#
_entry.id   7f2b1dc0a1c964e8bdde6650dffa17f5
#
_cell.length_a   1.000
_cell.length_b   1.000
_cell.length_c   1.000
_cell.angle_alpha   90.00
_cell.angle_beta   90.00
_cell.angle_gamma   90.00
#
_symmetry.space_group_name_H-M   'P 1'
#
loop_
_entity.id
_entity.type
_entity.pdbx_description
1 polymer ?
#
loop_
_entity_poly.entity_id
_entity_poly.type
_entity_poly.pdbx_seq_one_letter_code
_entity_poly.pdbx_strand_id
1 'polypeptide(L)'
;LGDVYKRQVKAQHPDAQIVAHGECQESILLMADYVGSTSGIINYVTESDCQEFIVCTEEGVGYKLKTQNPDKTFYYPDRLPVCPNMKKNTLEKILHVLKTGENEVHVSDALRENSKKPLEKMLELAAK
;
A
#
# COMPACT_ATOMS: atom_id res chain seq x y z
N LEU A 1 -5.43 -19.55 0.53
CA LEU A 1 -5.34 -19.31 2.00
C LEU A 1 -5.67 -17.87 2.38
N GLY A 2 -5.28 -16.85 1.60
CA GLY A 2 -5.57 -15.44 1.91
C GLY A 2 -7.06 -15.09 1.97
N ASP A 3 -7.88 -15.68 1.11
CA ASP A 3 -9.32 -15.41 1.05
C ASP A 3 -10.10 -15.93 2.26
N VAL A 4 -9.72 -17.10 2.76
CA VAL A 4 -10.40 -17.73 3.90
C VAL A 4 -10.25 -16.85 5.14
N TYR A 5 -9.04 -16.37 5.42
CA TYR A 5 -8.78 -15.52 6.58
C TYR A 5 -9.49 -14.17 6.49
N LYS A 6 -9.56 -13.56 5.30
CA LYS A 6 -10.26 -12.27 5.13
C LYS A 6 -11.77 -12.40 5.28
N ARG A 7 -12.35 -13.49 4.76
CA ARG A 7 -13.77 -13.81 4.99
C ARG A 7 -14.07 -14.07 6.46
N GLN A 8 -13.15 -14.72 7.18
CA GLN A 8 -13.29 -14.93 8.62
C GLN A 8 -13.26 -13.60 9.40
N VAL A 9 -12.31 -12.72 9.09
CA VAL A 9 -12.24 -11.39 9.74
C VAL A 9 -13.51 -10.57 9.42
N LYS A 10 -13.99 -10.58 8.17
CA LYS A 10 -15.24 -9.90 7.81
C LYS A 10 -16.46 -10.50 8.53
N ALA A 11 -16.50 -11.82 8.71
CA ALA A 11 -17.58 -12.46 9.46
C ALA A 11 -17.57 -12.13 10.97
N GLN A 12 -16.39 -11.88 11.53
CA GLN A 12 -16.22 -11.43 12.92
C GLN A 12 -16.52 -9.93 13.10
N HIS A 13 -16.32 -9.14 12.06
CA HIS A 13 -16.51 -7.68 12.03
C HIS A 13 -17.39 -7.29 10.83
N PRO A 14 -18.69 -7.59 10.89
CA PRO A 14 -19.59 -7.42 9.73
C PRO A 14 -19.76 -5.95 9.29
N ASP A 15 -19.60 -5.01 10.22
CA ASP A 15 -19.73 -3.58 9.95
C ASP A 15 -18.42 -2.93 9.44
N ALA A 16 -17.28 -3.62 9.59
CA ALA A 16 -15.99 -3.10 9.16
C ALA A 16 -15.89 -3.03 7.63
N GLN A 17 -15.48 -1.90 7.08
CA GLN A 17 -15.20 -1.74 5.65
C GLN A 17 -13.87 -2.38 5.25
N ILE A 18 -13.84 -3.04 4.10
CA ILE A 18 -12.61 -3.63 3.54
C ILE A 18 -11.94 -2.61 2.62
N VAL A 19 -10.71 -2.24 2.93
CA VAL A 19 -9.87 -1.39 2.09
C VAL A 19 -8.69 -2.20 1.54
N ALA A 20 -8.49 -2.17 0.22
CA ALA A 20 -7.52 -3.03 -0.45
C ALA A 20 -6.63 -2.26 -1.42
N HIS A 21 -5.36 -2.67 -1.51
CA HIS A 21 -4.47 -2.21 -2.59
C HIS A 21 -4.75 -2.97 -3.87
N GLY A 22 -4.64 -2.30 -5.04
CA GLY A 22 -4.92 -2.90 -6.34
C GLY A 22 -4.09 -4.13 -6.72
N GLU A 23 -2.99 -4.40 -6.01
CA GLU A 23 -2.17 -5.61 -6.18
C GLU A 23 -2.70 -6.83 -5.40
N CYS A 24 -3.79 -6.69 -4.66
CA CYS A 24 -4.44 -7.81 -4.00
C CYS A 24 -5.03 -8.80 -5.01
N GLN A 25 -5.23 -10.05 -4.59
CA GLN A 25 -5.91 -11.06 -5.40
C GLN A 25 -7.33 -10.60 -5.74
N GLU A 26 -7.81 -10.96 -6.93
CA GLU A 26 -9.13 -10.59 -7.46
C GLU A 26 -10.27 -10.87 -6.48
N SER A 27 -10.24 -12.03 -5.81
CA SER A 27 -11.22 -12.41 -4.80
C SER A 27 -11.33 -11.43 -3.62
N ILE A 28 -10.27 -10.69 -3.33
CA ILE A 28 -10.23 -9.65 -2.28
C ILE A 28 -10.72 -8.34 -2.84
N LEU A 29 -10.31 -8.01 -4.06
CA LEU A 29 -10.75 -6.79 -4.75
C LEU A 29 -12.27 -6.79 -4.93
N LEU A 30 -12.87 -7.96 -5.23
CA LEU A 30 -14.31 -8.14 -5.35
C LEU A 30 -15.08 -7.98 -4.02
N MET A 31 -14.40 -8.12 -2.90
CA MET A 31 -15.00 -7.96 -1.56
C MET A 31 -14.72 -6.58 -0.94
N ALA A 32 -13.83 -5.79 -1.56
CA ALA A 32 -13.38 -4.53 -1.01
C ALA A 32 -14.43 -3.42 -1.22
N ASP A 33 -14.69 -2.66 -0.17
CA ASP A 33 -15.50 -1.44 -0.23
C ASP A 33 -14.73 -0.30 -0.90
N TYR A 34 -13.39 -0.33 -0.79
CA TYR A 34 -12.50 0.60 -1.47
C TYR A 34 -11.23 -0.09 -1.98
N VAL A 35 -10.87 0.17 -3.24
CA VAL A 35 -9.63 -0.28 -3.87
C VAL A 35 -8.86 0.93 -4.36
N GLY A 36 -7.60 1.06 -3.94
CA GLY A 36 -6.78 2.20 -4.36
C GLY A 36 -5.32 2.08 -4.01
N SER A 37 -4.59 3.17 -4.26
CA SER A 37 -3.20 3.30 -3.82
C SER A 37 -3.11 3.44 -2.30
N THR A 38 -1.91 3.29 -1.75
CA THR A 38 -1.65 3.51 -0.31
C THR A 38 -2.17 4.87 0.17
N SER A 39 -1.90 5.95 -0.58
CA SER A 39 -2.39 7.28 -0.23
C SER A 39 -3.91 7.38 -0.36
N GLY A 40 -4.48 6.75 -1.39
CA GLY A 40 -5.94 6.69 -1.57
C GLY A 40 -6.63 5.98 -0.41
N ILE A 41 -6.08 4.85 0.06
CA ILE A 41 -6.60 4.11 1.22
C ILE A 41 -6.58 5.01 2.48
N ILE A 42 -5.47 5.71 2.72
CA ILE A 42 -5.35 6.60 3.89
C ILE A 42 -6.40 7.71 3.82
N ASN A 43 -6.56 8.36 2.67
CA ASN A 43 -7.54 9.43 2.49
C ASN A 43 -8.97 8.91 2.66
N TYR A 44 -9.30 7.78 2.01
CA TYR A 44 -10.62 7.16 2.13
C TYR A 44 -10.98 6.85 3.59
N VAL A 45 -10.06 6.24 4.33
CA VAL A 45 -10.25 5.93 5.75
C VAL A 45 -10.44 7.20 6.58
N THR A 46 -9.68 8.26 6.27
CA THR A 46 -9.74 9.52 7.01
C THR A 46 -11.07 10.26 6.77
N GLU A 47 -11.58 10.24 5.54
CA GLU A 47 -12.81 10.92 5.15
C GLU A 47 -14.08 10.11 5.47
N SER A 48 -13.97 8.79 5.64
CA SER A 48 -15.10 7.91 5.91
C SER A 48 -15.66 8.10 7.33
N ASP A 49 -16.97 8.03 7.47
CA ASP A 49 -17.67 7.97 8.79
C ASP A 49 -17.55 6.60 9.45
N CYS A 50 -17.11 5.57 8.73
CA CYS A 50 -16.91 4.23 9.27
C CYS A 50 -15.81 4.21 10.33
N GLN A 51 -16.03 3.46 11.40
CA GLN A 51 -15.10 3.40 12.55
C GLN A 51 -14.21 2.15 12.52
N GLU A 52 -14.55 1.16 11.69
CA GLU A 52 -13.86 -0.13 11.65
C GLU A 52 -13.43 -0.47 10.23
N PHE A 53 -12.17 -0.86 10.07
CA PHE A 53 -11.61 -1.18 8.76
C PHE A 53 -10.81 -2.48 8.77
N ILE A 54 -11.03 -3.32 7.77
CA ILE A 54 -10.19 -4.48 7.45
C ILE A 54 -9.17 -4.02 6.40
N VAL A 55 -7.90 -3.98 6.77
CA VAL A 55 -6.83 -3.42 5.95
C VAL A 55 -6.12 -4.52 5.17
N CYS A 56 -6.28 -4.49 3.85
CA CYS A 56 -5.70 -5.46 2.91
C CYS A 56 -4.58 -4.79 2.08
N THR A 57 -3.55 -4.32 2.77
CA THR A 57 -2.33 -3.75 2.17
C THR A 57 -1.11 -4.06 3.04
N GLU A 58 0.07 -3.61 2.65
CA GLU A 58 1.33 -3.84 3.38
C GLU A 58 1.26 -3.22 4.80
N GLU A 59 1.81 -3.95 5.78
CA GLU A 59 1.68 -3.64 7.21
C GLU A 59 2.16 -2.23 7.61
N GLY A 60 3.18 -1.70 6.92
CA GLY A 60 3.75 -0.38 7.21
C GLY A 60 2.77 0.78 7.10
N VAL A 61 1.69 0.58 6.33
CA VAL A 61 0.60 1.56 6.22
C VAL A 61 -0.17 1.71 7.54
N GLY A 62 -0.21 0.65 8.33
CA GLY A 62 -0.94 0.61 9.60
C GLY A 62 -0.51 1.68 10.60
N TYR A 63 0.78 1.99 10.67
CA TYR A 63 1.28 3.07 11.53
C TYR A 63 0.63 4.41 11.18
N LYS A 64 0.62 4.75 9.88
CA LYS A 64 0.05 6.02 9.41
C LYS A 64 -1.46 6.07 9.59
N LEU A 65 -2.16 4.98 9.28
CA LEU A 65 -3.61 4.85 9.50
C LEU A 65 -3.95 5.11 10.96
N LYS A 66 -3.28 4.46 11.90
CA LYS A 66 -3.54 4.59 13.34
C LYS A 66 -3.19 5.98 13.88
N THR A 67 -2.08 6.56 13.39
CA THR A 67 -1.64 7.90 13.83
C THR A 67 -2.59 9.00 13.36
N GLN A 68 -3.11 8.90 12.13
CA GLN A 68 -4.02 9.90 11.58
C GLN A 68 -5.49 9.69 12.02
N ASN A 69 -5.84 8.48 12.43
CA ASN A 69 -7.21 8.12 12.84
C ASN A 69 -7.17 7.34 14.16
N PRO A 70 -6.83 8.00 15.28
CA PRO A 70 -6.65 7.33 16.58
C PRO A 70 -7.93 6.69 17.10
N ASP A 71 -9.09 7.22 16.75
CA ASP A 71 -10.39 6.75 17.21
C ASP A 71 -10.93 5.57 16.39
N LYS A 72 -10.33 5.27 15.21
CA LYS A 72 -10.75 4.18 14.35
C LYS A 72 -10.03 2.87 14.67
N THR A 73 -10.71 1.75 14.42
CA THR A 73 -10.20 0.40 14.65
C THR A 73 -9.79 -0.24 13.35
N PHE A 74 -8.60 -0.87 13.34
CA PHE A 74 -8.01 -1.50 12.18
C PHE A 74 -7.76 -2.99 12.43
N TYR A 75 -8.33 -3.83 11.59
CA TYR A 75 -8.15 -5.27 11.60
C TYR A 75 -7.25 -5.69 10.44
N TYR A 76 -6.39 -6.64 10.72
CA TYR A 76 -5.49 -7.21 9.72
C TYR A 76 -5.76 -8.71 9.63
N PRO A 77 -5.67 -9.32 8.44
CA PRO A 77 -5.67 -10.77 8.33
C PRO A 77 -4.53 -11.38 9.17
N ASP A 78 -4.72 -12.57 9.72
CA ASP A 78 -3.79 -13.27 10.62
C ASP A 78 -2.32 -13.31 10.17
N ARG A 79 -2.08 -13.17 8.89
CA ARG A 79 -0.74 -12.92 8.34
C ARG A 79 -0.69 -11.47 7.87
N LEU A 80 -0.04 -10.64 8.66
CA LEU A 80 0.31 -9.29 8.24
C LEU A 80 0.96 -9.35 6.85
N PRO A 81 0.40 -8.64 5.85
CA PRO A 81 0.96 -8.63 4.51
C PRO A 81 2.28 -7.85 4.51
N VAL A 82 3.37 -8.59 4.72
CA VAL A 82 4.74 -8.06 4.68
C VAL A 82 5.28 -8.23 3.28
N CYS A 83 5.69 -7.15 2.65
CA CYS A 83 6.42 -7.20 1.40
C CYS A 83 7.93 -7.46 1.68
N PRO A 84 8.46 -8.66 1.36
CA PRO A 84 9.86 -8.97 1.65
C PRO A 84 10.85 -8.03 0.93
N ASN A 85 10.45 -7.51 -0.23
CA ASN A 85 11.28 -6.58 -1.01
C ASN A 85 11.35 -5.19 -0.36
N MET A 86 10.24 -4.68 0.16
CA MET A 86 10.24 -3.40 0.89
C MET A 86 11.09 -3.49 2.17
N LYS A 87 11.05 -4.62 2.87
CA LYS A 87 11.85 -4.85 4.10
C LYS A 87 13.34 -5.10 3.86
N LYS A 88 13.80 -5.17 2.60
CA LYS A 88 15.24 -5.19 2.29
C LYS A 88 15.93 -3.86 2.53
N ASN A 89 15.20 -2.76 2.49
CA ASN A 89 15.73 -1.43 2.79
C ASN A 89 15.62 -1.18 4.30
N THR A 90 16.77 -0.93 4.94
CA THR A 90 16.86 -0.60 6.36
C THR A 90 17.46 0.79 6.54
N LEU A 91 17.24 1.39 7.71
CA LEU A 91 17.81 2.71 8.02
C LEU A 91 19.34 2.70 7.96
N GLU A 92 19.97 1.60 8.39
CA GLU A 92 21.43 1.43 8.35
C GLU A 92 21.94 1.43 6.91
N LYS A 93 21.25 0.72 5.99
CA LYS A 93 21.61 0.69 4.57
C LYS A 93 21.43 2.06 3.92
N ILE A 94 20.35 2.76 4.24
CA ILE A 94 20.12 4.13 3.74
C ILE A 94 21.24 5.05 4.24
N LEU A 95 21.56 5.02 5.54
CA LEU A 95 22.62 5.81 6.11
C LEU A 95 23.97 5.48 5.47
N HIS A 96 24.26 4.20 5.24
CA HIS A 96 25.50 3.76 4.58
C HIS A 96 25.62 4.36 3.17
N VAL A 97 24.60 4.23 2.34
CA VAL A 97 24.59 4.79 0.97
C VAL A 97 24.76 6.31 0.99
N LEU A 98 24.08 7.01 1.89
CA LEU A 98 24.22 8.47 2.01
C LEU A 98 25.62 8.91 2.43
N LYS A 99 26.33 8.11 3.23
CA LYS A 99 27.70 8.41 3.66
C LYS A 99 28.76 8.05 2.64
N THR A 100 28.57 6.95 1.91
CA THR A 100 29.60 6.37 1.03
C THR A 100 29.39 6.62 -0.43
N GLY A 101 28.14 6.88 -0.86
CA GLY A 101 27.76 6.93 -2.28
C GLY A 101 27.82 5.57 -2.98
N GLU A 102 27.97 4.47 -2.24
CA GLU A 102 28.00 3.12 -2.82
C GLU A 102 26.64 2.73 -3.43
N ASN A 103 26.64 1.71 -4.28
CA ASN A 103 25.45 1.19 -4.97
C ASN A 103 24.80 2.20 -5.95
N GLU A 104 25.57 3.10 -6.52
CA GLU A 104 25.09 3.97 -7.57
C GLU A 104 24.62 3.15 -8.77
N VAL A 105 23.43 3.46 -9.28
CA VAL A 105 22.85 2.79 -10.44
C VAL A 105 23.01 3.67 -11.68
N HIS A 106 23.73 3.15 -12.66
CA HIS A 106 23.92 3.83 -13.94
C HIS A 106 22.94 3.32 -14.99
N VAL A 107 22.20 4.24 -15.57
CA VAL A 107 21.30 3.96 -16.70
C VAL A 107 21.85 4.65 -17.94
N SER A 108 22.03 3.92 -19.04
CA SER A 108 22.51 4.52 -20.28
C SER A 108 21.58 5.64 -20.76
N ASP A 109 22.14 6.65 -21.41
CA ASP A 109 21.36 7.79 -21.90
C ASP A 109 20.25 7.37 -22.86
N ALA A 110 20.51 6.41 -23.75
CA ALA A 110 19.52 5.89 -24.68
C ALA A 110 18.34 5.22 -23.95
N LEU A 111 18.61 4.43 -22.90
CA LEU A 111 17.56 3.82 -22.10
C LEU A 111 16.78 4.86 -21.30
N ARG A 112 17.47 5.83 -20.70
CA ARG A 112 16.86 6.94 -19.96
C ARG A 112 15.90 7.75 -20.84
N GLU A 113 16.34 8.18 -22.02
CA GLU A 113 15.51 8.97 -22.96
C GLU A 113 14.31 8.17 -23.48
N ASN A 114 14.48 6.89 -23.76
CA ASN A 114 13.36 6.05 -24.20
C ASN A 114 12.36 5.79 -23.07
N SER A 115 12.82 5.65 -21.82
CA SER A 115 11.95 5.40 -20.65
C SER A 115 11.19 6.65 -20.19
N LYS A 116 11.68 7.85 -20.49
CA LYS A 116 10.96 9.10 -20.20
C LYS A 116 9.65 9.21 -20.96
N LYS A 117 9.60 8.82 -22.23
CA LYS A 117 8.44 8.99 -23.10
C LYS A 117 7.14 8.43 -22.53
N PRO A 118 7.08 7.15 -22.08
CA PRO A 118 5.87 6.61 -21.46
C PRO A 118 5.55 7.28 -20.11
N LEU A 119 6.55 7.68 -19.32
CA LEU A 119 6.35 8.38 -18.05
C LEU A 119 5.74 9.77 -18.26
N GLU A 120 6.26 10.54 -19.21
CA GLU A 120 5.73 11.85 -19.57
C GLU A 120 4.29 11.74 -20.09
N LYS A 121 4.00 10.71 -20.91
CA LYS A 121 2.64 10.46 -21.39
C LYS A 121 1.69 10.08 -20.26
N MET A 122 2.14 9.28 -19.30
CA MET A 122 1.36 8.94 -18.12
C MET A 122 1.02 10.20 -17.30
N LEU A 123 1.99 11.08 -17.05
CA LEU A 123 1.77 12.34 -16.31
C LEU A 123 0.82 13.28 -17.05
N GLU A 124 0.96 13.40 -18.38
CA GLU A 124 0.04 14.18 -19.22
C GLU A 124 -1.41 13.69 -19.11
N LEU A 125 -1.61 12.36 -19.10
CA LEU A 125 -2.94 11.76 -19.00
C LEU A 125 -3.54 11.90 -17.59
N ALA A 126 -2.69 11.85 -16.55
CA ALA A 126 -3.13 12.00 -15.16
C ALA A 126 -3.46 13.46 -14.77
N ALA A 127 -2.99 14.44 -15.54
CA ALA A 127 -3.25 15.86 -15.30
C ALA A 127 -4.59 16.36 -15.89
N LYS A 128 -5.33 15.49 -16.58
CA LYS A 128 -6.67 15.76 -17.14
C LYS A 128 -7.75 15.31 -16.18
#